data_be64d8288c518a94a8d25dff29b98a06
#
_entry.id   be64d8288c518a94a8d25dff29b98a06
#
_cell.length_a   1.000
_cell.length_b   1.000
_cell.length_c   1.000
_cell.angle_alpha   90.00
_cell.angle_beta   90.00
_cell.angle_gamma   90.00
#
_symmetry.space_group_name_H-M   'P 1'
#
loop_
_entity.id
_entity.type
_entity.pdbx_description
1 polymer ?
#
loop_
_entity_poly.entity_id
_entity_poly.type
_entity_poly.pdbx_seq_one_letter_code
_entity_poly.pdbx_strand_id
1 'polypeptide(L)'
;IAHCNQDSARCLFDVMKETINDREKTDLDRAVAFYVVNKCSFSGLTESSSFSAQASDSNFSMRGIEKLLGYQEIISNWHINQYSYEYCFRTDIHDGLFMYLDPPYDIKDNLYGKKGAMHKSFDHDKFASDCDEHNHIKMLISYNSDQLVKDRFKNWNAGEFDLTYTMRSVGEYMRDQQTRKELLLFNYKLSEVTVDG
;
A
#
# COMPACT_ATOMS: atom_id res chain seq x y z
N ILE A 1 10.61 -21.59 8.43
CA ILE A 1 11.66 -20.56 8.35
C ILE A 1 12.20 -20.27 9.75
N ALA A 2 11.37 -20.10 10.77
CA ALA A 2 11.77 -19.72 12.13
C ALA A 2 12.80 -20.67 12.81
N HIS A 3 13.06 -21.86 12.26
CA HIS A 3 14.01 -22.84 12.76
C HIS A 3 14.95 -23.40 11.68
N CYS A 4 14.92 -22.78 10.47
CA CYS A 4 15.80 -23.16 9.37
C CYS A 4 17.13 -22.41 9.46
N ASN A 5 18.22 -23.02 8.96
CA ASN A 5 19.43 -22.25 8.70
C ASN A 5 19.18 -21.24 7.56
N GLN A 6 20.05 -20.25 7.41
CA GLN A 6 19.86 -19.17 6.44
C GLN A 6 19.75 -19.65 4.99
N ASP A 7 20.44 -20.72 4.61
CA ASP A 7 20.41 -21.27 3.25
C ASP A 7 19.05 -21.92 2.96
N SER A 8 18.51 -22.69 3.92
CA SER A 8 17.19 -23.29 3.83
C SER A 8 16.08 -22.23 3.81
N ALA A 9 16.25 -21.17 4.60
CA ALA A 9 15.29 -20.05 4.63
C ALA A 9 15.27 -19.29 3.28
N ARG A 10 16.45 -19.08 2.68
CA ARG A 10 16.56 -18.47 1.34
C ARG A 10 15.93 -19.35 0.28
N CYS A 11 16.22 -20.66 0.26
CA CYS A 11 15.64 -21.60 -0.69
C CYS A 11 14.11 -21.60 -0.60
N LEU A 12 13.56 -21.62 0.62
CA LEU A 12 12.10 -21.54 0.81
C LEU A 12 11.52 -20.21 0.35
N PHE A 13 12.23 -19.09 0.60
CA PHE A 13 11.81 -17.77 0.10
C PHE A 13 11.71 -17.74 -1.44
N ASP A 14 12.69 -18.32 -2.13
CA ASP A 14 12.70 -18.35 -3.60
C ASP A 14 11.53 -19.19 -4.15
N VAL A 15 11.26 -20.37 -3.55
CA VAL A 15 10.08 -21.18 -3.89
C VAL A 15 8.77 -20.42 -3.63
N MET A 16 8.65 -19.74 -2.49
CA MET A 16 7.46 -18.96 -2.19
C MET A 16 7.27 -17.81 -3.16
N LYS A 17 8.36 -17.18 -3.59
CA LYS A 17 8.32 -16.07 -4.55
C LYS A 17 7.78 -16.51 -5.93
N GLU A 18 8.11 -17.73 -6.36
CA GLU A 18 7.53 -18.33 -7.58
C GLU A 18 6.04 -18.67 -7.37
N THR A 19 5.68 -19.18 -6.19
CA THR A 19 4.32 -19.59 -5.85
C THR A 19 3.30 -18.45 -5.89
N ILE A 20 3.68 -17.21 -5.55
CA ILE A 20 2.76 -16.04 -5.52
C ILE A 20 2.00 -15.90 -6.84
N ASN A 21 2.68 -16.07 -7.97
CA ASN A 21 2.12 -15.85 -9.31
C ASN A 21 1.75 -17.14 -10.04
N ASP A 22 1.89 -18.29 -9.39
CA ASP A 22 1.53 -19.59 -9.96
C ASP A 22 0.01 -19.78 -9.91
N ARG A 23 -0.65 -19.75 -11.06
CA ARG A 23 -2.09 -19.92 -11.20
C ARG A 23 -2.57 -21.35 -10.98
N GLU A 24 -1.69 -22.33 -10.94
CA GLU A 24 -2.02 -23.72 -10.63
C GLU A 24 -2.10 -23.95 -9.10
N LYS A 25 -1.63 -23.03 -8.30
CA LYS A 25 -1.72 -23.06 -6.84
C LYS A 25 -3.05 -22.48 -6.35
N THR A 26 -3.49 -22.97 -5.19
CA THR A 26 -4.69 -22.44 -4.54
C THR A 26 -4.48 -20.98 -4.07
N ASP A 27 -5.55 -20.23 -3.89
CA ASP A 27 -5.47 -18.87 -3.34
C ASP A 27 -4.85 -18.87 -1.94
N LEU A 28 -5.07 -19.91 -1.15
CA LEU A 28 -4.45 -20.07 0.16
C LEU A 28 -2.94 -20.25 0.04
N ASP A 29 -2.45 -21.11 -0.86
CA ASP A 29 -1.02 -21.31 -1.06
C ASP A 29 -0.35 -20.01 -1.50
N ARG A 30 -0.98 -19.27 -2.39
CA ARG A 30 -0.50 -17.98 -2.88
C ARG A 30 -0.50 -16.91 -1.78
N ALA A 31 -1.53 -16.89 -0.93
CA ALA A 31 -1.60 -15.97 0.21
C ALA A 31 -0.50 -16.27 1.26
N VAL A 32 -0.29 -17.55 1.57
CA VAL A 32 0.81 -17.99 2.46
C VAL A 32 2.16 -17.59 1.85
N ALA A 33 2.36 -17.83 0.57
CA ALA A 33 3.58 -17.47 -0.13
C ALA A 33 3.82 -15.95 -0.09
N PHE A 34 2.79 -15.15 -0.32
CA PHE A 34 2.86 -13.69 -0.22
C PHE A 34 3.27 -13.25 1.19
N TYR A 35 2.66 -13.81 2.23
CA TYR A 35 3.00 -13.48 3.61
C TYR A 35 4.46 -13.79 3.94
N VAL A 36 4.95 -14.97 3.55
CA VAL A 36 6.34 -15.37 3.76
C VAL A 36 7.30 -14.41 3.05
N VAL A 37 7.05 -14.15 1.77
CA VAL A 37 7.91 -13.26 0.97
C VAL A 37 7.90 -11.84 1.54
N ASN A 38 6.75 -11.31 1.90
CA ASN A 38 6.65 -9.97 2.49
C ASN A 38 7.44 -9.86 3.80
N LYS A 39 7.34 -10.85 4.70
CA LYS A 39 8.02 -10.83 6.00
C LYS A 39 9.52 -11.11 5.92
N CYS A 40 9.97 -11.84 4.92
CA CYS A 40 11.37 -12.24 4.76
C CYS A 40 12.13 -11.42 3.73
N SER A 41 11.51 -10.42 3.14
CA SER A 41 12.12 -9.54 2.13
C SER A 41 12.68 -8.26 2.73
N PHE A 42 13.66 -7.69 2.05
CA PHE A 42 14.15 -6.35 2.36
C PHE A 42 13.00 -5.32 2.18
N SER A 43 12.76 -4.51 3.21
CA SER A 43 11.72 -3.46 3.23
C SER A 43 10.28 -3.95 2.97
N GLY A 44 9.99 -5.25 3.10
CA GLY A 44 8.63 -5.79 2.87
C GLY A 44 8.17 -5.74 1.42
N LEU A 45 9.07 -5.49 0.47
CA LEU A 45 8.79 -5.57 -0.97
C LEU A 45 8.54 -7.02 -1.35
N THR A 46 7.56 -7.28 -2.22
CA THR A 46 7.19 -8.65 -2.60
C THR A 46 7.86 -9.12 -3.88
N GLU A 47 7.29 -8.81 -5.03
CA GLU A 47 7.72 -9.40 -6.33
C GLU A 47 9.12 -8.98 -6.77
N SER A 48 9.53 -7.74 -6.50
CA SER A 48 10.85 -7.21 -6.87
C SER A 48 11.90 -7.32 -5.76
N SER A 49 11.56 -7.97 -4.64
CA SER A 49 12.42 -8.06 -3.47
C SER A 49 13.45 -9.18 -3.53
N SER A 50 14.48 -9.04 -2.72
CA SER A 50 15.45 -10.09 -2.39
C SER A 50 15.26 -10.58 -0.95
N PHE A 51 15.68 -11.81 -0.69
CA PHE A 51 15.72 -12.37 0.66
C PHE A 51 16.60 -11.50 1.57
N SER A 52 16.11 -11.25 2.78
CA SER A 52 16.84 -10.59 3.84
C SER A 52 16.87 -11.50 5.08
N ALA A 53 18.06 -11.98 5.45
CA ALA A 53 18.23 -12.79 6.65
C ALA A 53 17.75 -12.03 7.89
N GLN A 54 18.10 -10.74 8.01
CA GLN A 54 17.67 -9.90 9.13
C GLN A 54 16.14 -9.78 9.19
N ALA A 55 15.46 -9.56 8.05
CA ALA A 55 14.01 -9.48 8.01
C ALA A 55 13.37 -10.83 8.35
N SER A 56 13.92 -11.93 7.85
CA SER A 56 13.48 -13.29 8.18
C SER A 56 13.52 -13.54 9.69
N ASP A 57 14.61 -13.16 10.35
CA ASP A 57 14.78 -13.39 11.78
C ASP A 57 13.91 -12.47 12.65
N SER A 58 13.71 -11.22 12.22
CA SER A 58 13.01 -10.21 13.03
C SER A 58 11.51 -10.10 12.75
N ASN A 59 11.07 -10.32 11.51
CA ASN A 59 9.69 -10.05 11.09
C ASN A 59 8.86 -11.34 10.92
N PHE A 60 9.49 -12.48 10.63
CA PHE A 60 8.80 -13.75 10.50
C PHE A 60 8.85 -14.54 11.81
N SER A 61 7.78 -14.52 12.58
CA SER A 61 7.73 -15.14 13.91
C SER A 61 6.40 -15.85 14.15
N MET A 62 6.41 -16.88 15.02
CA MET A 62 5.20 -17.56 15.46
C MET A 62 4.18 -16.60 16.05
N ARG A 63 4.63 -15.66 16.90
CA ARG A 63 3.75 -14.61 17.45
C ARG A 63 3.10 -13.75 16.36
N GLY A 64 3.81 -13.48 15.26
CA GLY A 64 3.28 -12.76 14.11
C GLY A 64 2.19 -13.55 13.40
N ILE A 65 2.38 -14.87 13.27
CA ILE A 65 1.38 -15.78 12.66
C ILE A 65 0.13 -15.90 13.56
N GLU A 66 0.32 -16.10 14.86
CA GLU A 66 -0.78 -16.19 15.83
C GLU A 66 -1.68 -14.93 15.83
N LYS A 67 -1.09 -13.76 15.64
CA LYS A 67 -1.85 -12.50 15.52
C LYS A 67 -2.79 -12.47 14.32
N LEU A 68 -2.51 -13.24 13.25
CA LEU A 68 -3.38 -13.28 12.08
C LEU A 68 -4.78 -13.79 12.42
N LEU A 69 -4.90 -14.68 13.40
CA LEU A 69 -6.21 -15.20 13.85
C LEU A 69 -7.11 -14.09 14.39
N GLY A 70 -6.54 -13.09 15.06
CA GLY A 70 -7.30 -11.95 15.59
C GLY A 70 -7.84 -11.01 14.52
N TYR A 71 -7.28 -11.01 13.31
CA TYR A 71 -7.79 -10.17 12.22
C TYR A 71 -9.05 -10.73 11.58
N GLN A 72 -9.35 -12.02 11.74
CA GLN A 72 -10.54 -12.64 11.15
C GLN A 72 -11.83 -11.93 11.57
N GLU A 73 -11.96 -11.58 12.85
CA GLU A 73 -13.12 -10.84 13.36
C GLU A 73 -13.21 -9.44 12.78
N ILE A 74 -12.05 -8.74 12.70
CA ILE A 74 -11.97 -7.37 12.19
C ILE A 74 -12.41 -7.29 10.73
N ILE A 75 -11.98 -8.24 9.90
CA ILE A 75 -12.25 -8.24 8.46
C ILE A 75 -13.50 -9.03 8.06
N SER A 76 -14.21 -9.62 9.03
CA SER A 76 -15.36 -10.51 8.76
C SER A 76 -16.47 -9.85 7.93
N ASN A 77 -16.63 -8.53 8.07
CA ASN A 77 -17.61 -7.72 7.35
C ASN A 77 -17.02 -6.95 6.14
N TRP A 78 -15.76 -7.21 5.79
CA TRP A 78 -15.14 -6.54 4.66
C TRP A 78 -15.45 -7.29 3.36
N HIS A 79 -15.78 -6.53 2.32
CA HIS A 79 -15.87 -7.04 0.96
C HIS A 79 -14.55 -6.74 0.25
N ILE A 80 -13.67 -7.76 0.18
CA ILE A 80 -12.35 -7.63 -0.44
C ILE A 80 -12.47 -8.03 -1.91
N ASN A 81 -12.18 -7.09 -2.80
CA ASN A 81 -12.30 -7.28 -4.24
C ASN A 81 -10.99 -6.89 -4.94
N GLN A 82 -10.78 -7.46 -6.13
CA GLN A 82 -9.65 -7.13 -7.00
C GLN A 82 -10.19 -6.50 -8.29
N TYR A 83 -10.59 -5.23 -8.20
CA TYR A 83 -11.10 -4.46 -9.34
C TYR A 83 -10.27 -3.21 -9.54
N SER A 84 -10.41 -2.59 -10.72
CA SER A 84 -9.95 -1.23 -10.94
C SER A 84 -10.80 -0.24 -10.12
N TYR A 85 -10.22 0.90 -9.74
CA TYR A 85 -10.92 1.92 -8.95
C TYR A 85 -12.20 2.43 -9.64
N GLU A 86 -12.23 2.44 -10.98
CA GLU A 86 -13.42 2.88 -11.73
C GLU A 86 -14.66 2.03 -11.44
N TYR A 87 -14.45 0.77 -11.01
CA TYR A 87 -15.58 -0.06 -10.60
C TYR A 87 -16.27 0.49 -9.37
N CYS A 88 -15.52 1.09 -8.43
CA CYS A 88 -16.08 1.68 -7.22
C CYS A 88 -16.99 2.87 -7.52
N PHE A 89 -16.73 3.61 -8.60
CA PHE A 89 -17.57 4.73 -9.03
C PHE A 89 -18.87 4.30 -9.74
N ARG A 90 -18.97 3.04 -10.18
CA ARG A 90 -20.16 2.50 -10.88
C ARG A 90 -21.15 1.79 -9.97
N THR A 91 -20.80 1.58 -8.71
CA THR A 91 -21.69 0.93 -7.75
C THR A 91 -22.77 1.90 -7.30
N ASP A 92 -23.97 1.39 -6.98
CA ASP A 92 -25.05 2.21 -6.45
C ASP A 92 -24.60 2.98 -5.21
N ILE A 93 -24.53 4.29 -5.36
CA ILE A 93 -24.05 5.19 -4.34
C ILE A 93 -25.24 5.56 -3.46
N HIS A 94 -25.15 5.20 -2.18
CA HIS A 94 -26.14 5.58 -1.19
C HIS A 94 -25.62 6.75 -0.36
N ASP A 95 -26.55 7.51 0.21
CA ASP A 95 -26.23 8.61 1.11
C ASP A 95 -25.33 8.12 2.27
N GLY A 96 -24.24 8.83 2.50
CA GLY A 96 -23.27 8.52 3.53
C GLY A 96 -22.06 7.70 3.06
N LEU A 97 -21.95 7.39 1.78
CA LEU A 97 -20.73 6.76 1.24
C LEU A 97 -19.51 7.68 1.42
N PHE A 98 -18.44 7.08 1.93
CA PHE A 98 -17.14 7.71 2.04
C PHE A 98 -16.10 6.84 1.33
N MET A 99 -15.25 7.43 0.50
CA MET A 99 -14.16 6.72 -0.17
C MET A 99 -12.81 7.22 0.33
N TYR A 100 -11.96 6.28 0.75
CA TYR A 100 -10.53 6.51 0.90
C TYR A 100 -9.80 5.93 -0.31
N LEU A 101 -9.02 6.75 -0.98
CA LEU A 101 -8.32 6.41 -2.21
C LEU A 101 -6.81 6.55 -1.99
N ASP A 102 -6.07 5.48 -2.27
CA ASP A 102 -4.60 5.43 -2.12
C ASP A 102 -4.00 4.96 -3.47
N PRO A 103 -3.98 5.85 -4.48
CA PRO A 103 -3.44 5.52 -5.79
C PRO A 103 -1.92 5.33 -5.73
N PRO A 104 -1.31 4.64 -6.71
CA PRO A 104 0.13 4.61 -6.84
C PRO A 104 0.67 6.04 -6.90
N TYR A 105 1.73 6.34 -6.15
CA TYR A 105 2.31 7.69 -6.16
C TYR A 105 2.92 8.04 -7.52
N ASP A 106 2.74 9.28 -7.96
CA ASP A 106 3.34 9.81 -9.19
C ASP A 106 4.83 10.13 -8.93
N ILE A 107 5.65 9.08 -8.89
CA ILE A 107 7.07 9.16 -8.60
C ILE A 107 7.88 8.46 -9.69
N LYS A 108 9.11 8.92 -9.89
CA LYS A 108 10.02 8.36 -10.89
C LYS A 108 10.62 7.00 -10.51
N ASP A 109 10.46 6.57 -9.25
CA ASP A 109 11.05 5.35 -8.71
C ASP A 109 10.25 4.09 -9.07
N ASN A 110 10.93 2.94 -9.14
CA ASN A 110 10.31 1.65 -9.48
C ASN A 110 9.73 0.94 -8.23
N LEU A 111 8.89 1.61 -7.44
CA LEU A 111 8.43 1.10 -6.14
C LEU A 111 7.33 0.05 -6.23
N TYR A 112 6.45 0.13 -7.24
CA TYR A 112 5.26 -0.73 -7.29
C TYR A 112 5.29 -1.67 -8.50
N GLY A 113 5.12 -2.99 -8.24
CA GLY A 113 5.09 -4.04 -9.25
C GLY A 113 6.46 -4.34 -9.88
N LYS A 114 6.49 -5.31 -10.81
CA LYS A 114 7.71 -5.72 -11.49
C LYS A 114 8.25 -4.57 -12.36
N LYS A 115 9.41 -4.02 -12.01
CA LYS A 115 10.05 -2.87 -12.67
C LYS A 115 9.20 -1.59 -12.68
N GLY A 116 8.35 -1.39 -11.66
CA GLY A 116 7.49 -0.20 -11.56
C GLY A 116 6.30 -0.20 -12.52
N ALA A 117 5.88 -1.36 -13.03
CA ALA A 117 4.82 -1.44 -14.04
C ALA A 117 3.48 -0.88 -13.55
N MET A 118 3.17 -1.02 -12.26
CA MET A 118 1.86 -0.59 -11.73
C MET A 118 1.69 0.93 -11.70
N HIS A 119 2.72 1.70 -11.32
CA HIS A 119 2.58 3.15 -11.28
C HIS A 119 2.87 3.83 -12.63
N LYS A 120 3.67 3.21 -13.50
CA LYS A 120 3.93 3.74 -14.84
C LYS A 120 2.73 3.63 -15.79
N SER A 121 1.81 2.71 -15.52
CA SER A 121 0.59 2.52 -16.32
C SER A 121 -0.65 3.20 -15.70
N PHE A 122 -0.53 3.79 -14.51
CA PHE A 122 -1.65 4.48 -13.87
C PHE A 122 -1.81 5.88 -14.46
N ASP A 123 -3.00 6.16 -14.99
CA ASP A 123 -3.34 7.46 -15.57
C ASP A 123 -3.82 8.42 -14.47
N HIS A 124 -2.90 9.22 -13.97
CA HIS A 124 -3.18 10.17 -12.88
C HIS A 124 -4.10 11.32 -13.31
N ASP A 125 -4.07 11.72 -14.60
CA ASP A 125 -4.94 12.78 -15.11
C ASP A 125 -6.38 12.27 -15.24
N LYS A 126 -6.55 11.05 -15.76
CA LYS A 126 -7.86 10.39 -15.81
C LYS A 126 -8.40 10.15 -14.39
N PHE A 127 -7.57 9.69 -13.47
CA PHE A 127 -7.99 9.48 -12.08
C PHE A 127 -8.52 10.76 -11.43
N ALA A 128 -7.84 11.88 -11.61
CA ALA A 128 -8.29 13.17 -11.09
C ALA A 128 -9.61 13.61 -11.74
N SER A 129 -9.77 13.45 -13.05
CA SER A 129 -11.02 13.73 -13.77
C SER A 129 -12.17 12.87 -13.25
N ASP A 130 -11.95 11.56 -13.09
CA ASP A 130 -12.96 10.63 -12.57
C ASP A 130 -13.39 11.02 -11.14
N CYS A 131 -12.44 11.44 -10.28
CA CYS A 131 -12.76 11.94 -8.95
C CYS A 131 -13.58 13.23 -8.96
N ASP A 132 -13.29 14.16 -9.86
CA ASP A 132 -14.05 15.40 -10.04
C ASP A 132 -15.46 15.14 -10.58
N GLU A 133 -15.63 14.20 -11.50
CA GLU A 133 -16.94 13.78 -12.02
C GLU A 133 -17.85 13.18 -10.94
N HIS A 134 -17.23 12.51 -9.95
CA HIS A 134 -17.92 11.86 -8.83
C HIS A 134 -17.84 12.66 -7.52
N ASN A 135 -17.69 13.98 -7.59
CA ASN A 135 -17.50 14.88 -6.44
C ASN A 135 -18.67 14.92 -5.44
N HIS A 136 -19.81 14.32 -5.79
CA HIS A 136 -20.94 14.11 -4.88
C HIS A 136 -20.65 13.04 -3.80
N ILE A 137 -19.64 12.19 -4.01
CA ILE A 137 -19.14 11.24 -3.01
C ILE A 137 -18.08 11.96 -2.17
N LYS A 138 -18.15 11.79 -0.85
CA LYS A 138 -17.07 12.28 0.03
C LYS A 138 -15.82 11.43 -0.14
N MET A 139 -14.74 12.05 -0.58
CA MET A 139 -13.48 11.35 -0.85
C MET A 139 -12.32 11.95 -0.07
N LEU A 140 -11.44 11.08 0.41
CA LEU A 140 -10.12 11.39 0.96
C LEU A 140 -9.08 10.64 0.14
N ILE A 141 -8.10 11.36 -0.40
CA ILE A 141 -7.05 10.79 -1.23
C ILE A 141 -5.71 11.03 -0.55
N SER A 142 -4.87 9.99 -0.43
CA SER A 142 -3.46 10.13 -0.03
C SER A 142 -2.55 10.12 -1.25
N TYR A 143 -1.61 11.06 -1.28
CA TYR A 143 -0.63 11.21 -2.35
C TYR A 143 0.72 11.68 -1.81
N ASN A 144 1.79 11.49 -2.60
CA ASN A 144 3.02 12.25 -2.37
C ASN A 144 2.76 13.74 -2.66
N SER A 145 3.36 14.62 -1.85
CA SER A 145 3.28 16.07 -2.10
C SER A 145 4.14 16.44 -3.30
N ASP A 146 3.49 16.66 -4.43
CA ASP A 146 4.07 17.11 -5.69
C ASP A 146 3.21 18.21 -6.30
N GLN A 147 3.83 19.14 -7.03
CA GLN A 147 3.11 20.26 -7.64
C GLN A 147 2.14 19.78 -8.72
N LEU A 148 2.49 18.76 -9.51
CA LEU A 148 1.60 18.21 -10.54
C LEU A 148 0.33 17.62 -9.92
N VAL A 149 0.46 16.93 -8.77
CA VAL A 149 -0.69 16.40 -8.02
C VAL A 149 -1.59 17.54 -7.54
N LYS A 150 -1.00 18.60 -6.97
CA LYS A 150 -1.76 19.78 -6.52
C LYS A 150 -2.49 20.47 -7.66
N ASP A 151 -1.86 20.57 -8.83
CA ASP A 151 -2.45 21.19 -10.01
C ASP A 151 -3.65 20.39 -10.54
N ARG A 152 -3.58 19.06 -10.51
CA ARG A 152 -4.69 18.16 -10.87
C ARG A 152 -5.88 18.33 -9.94
N PHE A 153 -5.64 18.47 -8.65
CA PHE A 153 -6.68 18.60 -7.62
C PHE A 153 -6.84 20.03 -7.07
N LYS A 154 -6.60 21.05 -7.92
CA LYS A 154 -6.60 22.47 -7.53
C LYS A 154 -7.89 22.97 -6.87
N ASN A 155 -9.02 22.30 -7.11
CA ASN A 155 -10.33 22.63 -6.54
C ASN A 155 -10.63 21.88 -5.24
N TRP A 156 -9.73 20.99 -4.80
CA TRP A 156 -9.87 20.19 -3.60
C TRP A 156 -9.20 20.86 -2.41
N ASN A 157 -9.67 20.55 -1.22
CA ASN A 157 -8.95 20.91 -0.01
C ASN A 157 -7.69 20.06 0.10
N ALA A 158 -6.62 20.64 0.61
CA ALA A 158 -5.34 19.96 0.76
C ALA A 158 -4.76 20.16 2.15
N GLY A 159 -4.24 19.10 2.75
CA GLY A 159 -3.42 19.12 3.95
C GLY A 159 -2.07 18.45 3.70
N GLU A 160 -0.99 19.09 4.06
CA GLU A 160 0.36 18.51 3.99
C GLU A 160 0.86 18.19 5.39
N PHE A 161 1.57 17.06 5.49
CA PHE A 161 2.26 16.70 6.73
C PHE A 161 3.57 15.96 6.43
N ASP A 162 4.53 16.14 7.32
CA ASP A 162 5.82 15.50 7.20
C ASP A 162 5.73 14.05 7.70
N LEU A 163 5.98 13.08 6.83
CA LEU A 163 6.19 11.70 7.22
C LEU A 163 7.70 11.43 7.32
N THR A 164 8.15 11.22 8.54
CA THR A 164 9.49 10.69 8.76
C THR A 164 9.46 9.19 8.53
N TYR A 165 9.78 8.75 7.31
CA TYR A 165 10.03 7.33 7.06
C TYR A 165 11.31 6.93 7.79
N THR A 166 11.18 6.29 8.93
CA THR A 166 12.29 5.59 9.57
C THR A 166 12.60 4.29 8.80
N MET A 167 13.06 4.40 7.55
CA MET A 167 13.76 3.30 6.94
C MET A 167 15.07 3.14 7.71
N ARG A 168 15.19 2.10 8.50
CA ARG A 168 16.47 1.64 9.03
C ARG A 168 17.31 1.09 7.87
N SER A 169 17.82 1.94 7.02
CA SER A 169 18.84 1.56 6.06
C SER A 169 20.20 1.83 6.66
N VAL A 170 20.89 0.75 6.96
CA VAL A 170 22.32 0.76 7.31
C VAL A 170 23.11 1.14 6.05
N GLY A 171 23.85 2.25 6.07
CA GLY A 171 24.76 2.60 5.01
C GLY A 171 24.65 4.05 4.49
N GLU A 172 25.47 4.41 3.54
CA GLU A 172 25.66 5.75 2.98
C GLU A 172 24.39 6.47 2.44
N TYR A 173 23.26 5.76 2.34
CA TYR A 173 21.95 6.31 1.99
C TYR A 173 21.31 7.20 3.06
N MET A 174 21.91 7.32 4.26
CA MET A 174 21.41 8.22 5.31
C MET A 174 21.66 9.72 5.01
N ARG A 175 22.36 10.08 3.96
CA ARG A 175 22.66 11.49 3.65
C ARG A 175 21.53 12.22 2.92
N ASP A 176 20.58 11.48 2.33
CA ASP A 176 19.41 12.05 1.64
C ASP A 176 18.09 11.56 2.28
N GLN A 177 17.94 11.71 3.60
CA GLN A 177 16.60 11.74 4.20
C GLN A 177 15.91 13.03 3.72
N GLN A 178 15.43 13.02 2.49
CA GLN A 178 14.42 13.98 2.07
C GLN A 178 13.17 13.66 2.91
N THR A 179 12.80 14.60 3.76
CA THR A 179 11.50 14.66 4.41
C THR A 179 10.46 14.58 3.29
N ARG A 180 9.92 13.39 3.05
CA ARG A 180 8.85 13.24 2.06
C ARG A 180 7.60 13.79 2.71
N LYS A 181 7.00 14.76 2.07
CA LYS A 181 5.71 15.29 2.50
C LYS A 181 4.60 14.44 1.89
N GLU A 182 3.69 14.02 2.73
CA GLU A 182 2.44 13.41 2.33
C GLU A 182 1.39 14.49 2.12
N LEU A 183 0.52 14.29 1.15
CA LEU A 183 -0.57 15.16 0.79
C LEU A 183 -1.89 14.42 0.98
N LEU A 184 -2.77 14.97 1.79
CA LEU A 184 -4.16 14.55 1.88
C LEU A 184 -5.04 15.53 1.12
N LEU A 185 -5.78 15.00 0.15
CA LEU A 185 -6.74 15.75 -0.66
C LEU A 185 -8.16 15.32 -0.29
N PHE A 186 -9.07 16.27 -0.13
CA PHE A 186 -10.46 15.95 0.20
C PHE A 186 -11.43 16.96 -0.39
N ASN A 187 -12.61 16.49 -0.80
CA ASN A 187 -13.63 17.28 -1.49
C ASN A 187 -14.79 17.74 -0.60
N TYR A 188 -14.67 17.61 0.72
CA TYR A 188 -15.70 17.97 1.67
C TYR A 188 -15.20 19.01 2.69
N LYS A 189 -16.11 19.66 3.39
CA LYS A 189 -15.76 20.59 4.48
C LYS A 189 -15.47 19.77 5.75
N LEU A 190 -14.35 20.03 6.37
CA LEU A 190 -14.11 19.57 7.75
C LEU A 190 -15.02 20.41 8.65
N SER A 191 -15.94 19.76 9.37
CA SER A 191 -16.63 20.39 10.48
C SER A 191 -15.57 20.65 11.56
N GLU A 192 -15.55 21.85 12.15
CA GLU A 192 -14.76 22.12 13.35
C GLU A 192 -15.22 21.12 14.42
N VAL A 193 -14.37 20.16 14.72
CA VAL A 193 -14.57 19.31 15.90
C VAL A 193 -14.17 20.17 17.08
N THR A 194 -15.14 20.76 17.76
CA THR A 194 -14.93 21.28 19.10
C THR A 194 -14.58 20.07 19.98
N VAL A 195 -13.30 19.92 20.27
CA VAL A 195 -12.85 19.01 21.32
C VAL A 195 -13.24 19.71 22.62
N ASP A 196 -14.45 19.40 23.09
CA ASP A 196 -14.80 19.70 24.47
C ASP A 196 -13.86 18.89 25.36
N GLY A 197 -13.00 19.61 26.09
CA GLY A 197 -11.95 19.09 26.97
C GLY A 197 -12.45 18.36 28.22
#